data_a13e7a98e82fbd743dc1cfde53bded08
#
_entry.id   a13e7a98e82fbd743dc1cfde53bded08
#
_cell.length_a   1.000
_cell.length_b   1.000
_cell.length_c   1.000
_cell.angle_alpha   90.00
_cell.angle_beta   90.00
_cell.angle_gamma   90.00
#
_symmetry.space_group_name_H-M   'P 1'
#
loop_
_entity.id
_entity.type
_entity.pdbx_description
1 polymer ?
#
loop_
_entity_poly.entity_id
_entity_poly.type
_entity_poly.pdbx_seq_one_letter_code
_entity_poly.pdbx_strand_id
1 'polypeptide(L)'
;VPTTVLAQQHYATAVSRFRNFPVKIEVLSRFTPAKEQKRILEAAAGGHVDLLIGTHKLLQKNMVFKDLGLLVIDEEQRFGVTHKERLKEMSRQVDVLTLSATPIPRTLNMALSGLRDMSTLEEPPADRQPVQTYVLEHDWAILEDAMRRELSRGGQIYYLHNRVESIDLTASRIQKMLGPEVRIVTGHGKMTEQELSSVMQAMVDGEADILVCTTIIETGIDIPNVNTLIIEDADKMGLAQLHQIRGRIGRSSRRAYAYLTYRRGKVLQETAAKRLAAIR
;
A
#
# COMPACT_ATOMS: atom_id res chain seq x y z
N VAL A 1 -10.04 6.53 -2.00
CA VAL A 1 -8.94 5.57 -1.82
C VAL A 1 -9.47 4.16 -1.52
N PRO A 2 -8.73 3.08 -1.84
CA PRO A 2 -9.28 1.71 -1.75
C PRO A 2 -9.43 1.16 -0.33
N THR A 3 -8.63 1.63 0.63
CA THR A 3 -8.61 1.07 1.98
C THR A 3 -8.77 2.12 3.07
N THR A 4 -9.24 1.69 4.23
CA THR A 4 -9.46 2.57 5.39
C THR A 4 -8.15 3.11 5.96
N VAL A 5 -7.11 2.27 6.02
CA VAL A 5 -5.79 2.67 6.51
C VAL A 5 -5.20 3.76 5.62
N LEU A 6 -5.32 3.59 4.30
CA LEU A 6 -4.84 4.61 3.35
C LEU A 6 -5.66 5.92 3.47
N ALA A 7 -6.98 5.82 3.69
CA ALA A 7 -7.80 7.02 3.95
C ALA A 7 -7.31 7.78 5.19
N GLN A 8 -6.96 7.06 6.24
CA GLN A 8 -6.46 7.66 7.47
C GLN A 8 -5.08 8.30 7.27
N GLN A 9 -4.18 7.66 6.53
CA GLN A 9 -2.87 8.23 6.20
C GLN A 9 -2.99 9.51 5.36
N HIS A 10 -3.84 9.51 4.33
CA HIS A 10 -4.11 10.71 3.55
C HIS A 10 -4.70 11.83 4.40
N TYR A 11 -5.62 11.49 5.31
CA TYR A 11 -6.19 12.46 6.23
C TYR A 11 -5.13 13.08 7.12
N ALA A 12 -4.29 12.28 7.78
CA ALA A 12 -3.21 12.77 8.63
C ALA A 12 -2.23 13.66 7.84
N THR A 13 -1.87 13.24 6.63
CA THR A 13 -0.99 14.03 5.74
C THR A 13 -1.63 15.36 5.35
N ALA A 14 -2.92 15.35 4.98
CA ALA A 14 -3.64 16.55 4.60
C ALA A 14 -3.76 17.53 5.77
N VAL A 15 -4.16 17.05 6.95
CA VAL A 15 -4.23 17.87 8.18
C VAL A 15 -2.87 18.51 8.48
N SER A 16 -1.78 17.75 8.39
CA SER A 16 -0.43 18.28 8.60
C SER A 16 -0.05 19.36 7.58
N ARG A 17 -0.34 19.14 6.31
CA ARG A 17 0.02 20.07 5.22
C ARG A 17 -0.81 21.34 5.23
N PHE A 18 -2.09 21.23 5.55
CA PHE A 18 -3.03 22.36 5.56
C PHE A 18 -3.18 23.03 6.93
N ARG A 19 -2.38 22.65 7.95
CA ARG A 19 -2.51 23.16 9.33
C ARG A 19 -2.52 24.68 9.46
N ASN A 20 -1.90 25.39 8.53
CA ASN A 20 -1.82 26.85 8.53
C ASN A 20 -2.85 27.54 7.60
N PHE A 21 -3.77 26.74 7.03
CA PHE A 21 -4.78 27.24 6.10
C PHE A 21 -6.18 26.97 6.69
N PRO A 22 -7.16 27.85 6.42
CA PRO A 22 -8.54 27.67 6.89
C PRO A 22 -9.29 26.59 6.08
N VAL A 23 -8.71 25.39 5.94
CA VAL A 23 -9.25 24.28 5.18
C VAL A 23 -9.84 23.26 6.12
N LYS A 24 -11.12 22.97 5.96
CA LYS A 24 -11.82 21.96 6.76
C LYS A 24 -11.73 20.61 6.09
N ILE A 25 -11.00 19.70 6.74
CA ILE A 25 -10.69 18.35 6.24
C ILE A 25 -11.46 17.33 7.07
N GLU A 26 -12.14 16.41 6.40
CA GLU A 26 -12.87 15.32 7.04
C GLU A 26 -12.48 13.97 6.42
N VAL A 27 -12.66 12.89 7.19
CA VAL A 27 -12.45 11.52 6.72
C VAL A 27 -13.69 10.66 6.91
N LEU A 28 -14.12 9.99 5.86
CA LEU A 28 -15.28 9.11 5.89
C LEU A 28 -14.90 7.69 5.49
N SER A 29 -14.93 6.80 6.45
CA SER A 29 -14.67 5.38 6.26
C SER A 29 -15.73 4.55 7.00
N ARG A 30 -15.65 3.23 6.91
CA ARG A 30 -16.55 2.36 7.66
C ARG A 30 -16.31 2.38 9.17
N PHE A 31 -15.13 2.84 9.63
CA PHE A 31 -14.83 2.98 11.05
C PHE A 31 -15.31 4.32 11.63
N THR A 32 -15.75 5.23 10.78
CA THR A 32 -16.37 6.47 11.24
C THR A 32 -17.68 6.14 11.97
N PRO A 33 -17.87 6.53 13.24
CA PRO A 33 -19.10 6.25 13.98
C PRO A 33 -20.34 6.80 13.28
N ALA A 34 -21.49 6.14 13.43
CA ALA A 34 -22.72 6.51 12.70
C ALA A 34 -23.15 7.97 12.91
N LYS A 35 -23.04 8.48 14.14
CA LYS A 35 -23.31 9.89 14.46
C LYS A 35 -22.40 10.84 13.69
N GLU A 36 -21.15 10.51 13.61
CA GLU A 36 -20.13 11.30 12.92
C GLU A 36 -20.31 11.21 11.40
N GLN A 37 -20.66 10.04 10.87
CA GLN A 37 -21.00 9.89 9.45
C GLN A 37 -22.13 10.84 9.06
N LYS A 38 -23.21 10.89 9.86
CA LYS A 38 -24.35 11.79 9.60
C LYS A 38 -23.90 13.25 9.59
N ARG A 39 -23.09 13.67 10.57
CA ARG A 39 -22.54 15.03 10.64
C ARG A 39 -21.72 15.37 9.39
N ILE A 40 -20.84 14.47 8.96
CA ILE A 40 -20.00 14.68 7.78
C ILE A 40 -20.83 14.78 6.50
N LEU A 41 -21.84 13.91 6.33
CA LEU A 41 -22.76 13.94 5.19
C LEU A 41 -23.52 15.28 5.13
N GLU A 42 -24.06 15.74 6.24
CA GLU A 42 -24.75 17.04 6.32
C GLU A 42 -23.81 18.21 6.05
N ALA A 43 -22.59 18.16 6.59
CA ALA A 43 -21.56 19.18 6.37
C ALA A 43 -21.10 19.24 4.91
N ALA A 44 -20.95 18.10 4.24
CA ALA A 44 -20.60 18.05 2.83
C ALA A 44 -21.73 18.59 1.94
N ALA A 45 -22.98 18.21 2.22
CA ALA A 45 -24.16 18.74 1.51
C ALA A 45 -24.37 20.24 1.75
N GLY A 46 -23.99 20.74 2.92
CA GLY A 46 -24.04 22.17 3.26
C GLY A 46 -22.86 23.01 2.70
N GLY A 47 -21.82 22.36 2.16
CA GLY A 47 -20.61 23.04 1.70
C GLY A 47 -19.69 23.53 2.82
N HIS A 48 -19.70 22.81 3.94
CA HIS A 48 -18.89 23.12 5.12
C HIS A 48 -17.66 22.18 5.23
N VAL A 49 -17.32 21.46 4.20
CA VAL A 49 -16.12 20.62 4.10
C VAL A 49 -15.40 20.97 2.81
N ASP A 50 -14.12 21.30 2.91
CA ASP A 50 -13.31 21.68 1.76
C ASP A 50 -12.60 20.48 1.15
N LEU A 51 -12.17 19.53 1.99
CA LEU A 51 -11.52 18.29 1.56
C LEU A 51 -12.12 17.08 2.29
N LEU A 52 -12.74 16.21 1.56
CA LEU A 52 -13.29 14.96 2.09
C LEU A 52 -12.52 13.77 1.56
N ILE A 53 -11.87 13.03 2.46
CA ILE A 53 -11.10 11.84 2.16
C ILE A 53 -11.90 10.61 2.60
N GLY A 54 -11.93 9.57 1.78
CA GLY A 54 -12.65 8.37 2.18
C GLY A 54 -12.48 7.18 1.25
N THR A 55 -13.11 6.09 1.65
CA THR A 55 -13.16 4.86 0.88
C THR A 55 -14.38 4.86 -0.05
N HIS A 56 -14.76 3.69 -0.57
CA HIS A 56 -15.99 3.50 -1.35
C HIS A 56 -17.28 4.01 -0.66
N LYS A 57 -17.22 4.36 0.63
CA LYS A 57 -18.33 5.04 1.31
C LYS A 57 -18.70 6.38 0.69
N LEU A 58 -17.75 7.08 0.09
CA LEU A 58 -18.00 8.33 -0.64
C LEU A 58 -18.84 8.14 -1.91
N LEU A 59 -18.98 6.90 -2.37
CA LEU A 59 -19.72 6.54 -3.57
C LEU A 59 -21.17 6.08 -3.29
N GLN A 60 -21.58 6.14 -2.03
CA GLN A 60 -22.96 5.78 -1.65
C GLN A 60 -23.96 6.82 -2.18
N LYS A 61 -25.21 6.37 -2.43
CA LYS A 61 -26.27 7.23 -3.01
C LYS A 61 -26.66 8.41 -2.13
N ASN A 62 -26.48 8.29 -0.81
CA ASN A 62 -26.77 9.35 0.16
C ASN A 62 -25.66 10.40 0.29
N MET A 63 -24.53 10.23 -0.42
CA MET A 63 -23.46 11.22 -0.47
C MET A 63 -23.82 12.32 -1.47
N VAL A 64 -23.98 13.52 -0.97
CA VAL A 64 -24.27 14.73 -1.76
C VAL A 64 -23.22 15.76 -1.46
N PHE A 65 -22.67 16.37 -2.51
CA PHE A 65 -21.75 17.51 -2.41
C PHE A 65 -22.48 18.76 -2.91
N LYS A 66 -22.33 19.87 -2.17
CA LYS A 66 -22.91 21.14 -2.59
C LYS A 66 -22.27 21.66 -3.88
N ASP A 67 -20.94 21.62 -3.94
CA ASP A 67 -20.16 22.10 -5.06
C ASP A 67 -18.82 21.33 -5.12
N LEU A 68 -18.81 20.24 -5.88
CA LEU A 68 -17.63 19.39 -6.05
C LEU A 68 -16.82 19.89 -7.25
N GLY A 69 -15.62 20.44 -7.00
CA GLY A 69 -14.75 20.95 -8.05
C GLY A 69 -13.68 19.96 -8.52
N LEU A 70 -13.18 19.11 -7.61
CA LEU A 70 -12.13 18.16 -7.93
C LEU A 70 -12.40 16.78 -7.31
N LEU A 71 -12.28 15.73 -8.12
CA LEU A 71 -12.34 14.34 -7.70
C LEU A 71 -10.97 13.68 -7.88
N VAL A 72 -10.36 13.24 -6.78
CA VAL A 72 -9.08 12.51 -6.82
C VAL A 72 -9.34 11.02 -6.57
N ILE A 73 -8.90 10.16 -7.48
CA ILE A 73 -9.06 8.70 -7.41
C ILE A 73 -7.69 8.05 -7.35
N ASP A 74 -7.36 7.45 -6.21
CA ASP A 74 -6.14 6.68 -6.04
C ASP A 74 -6.41 5.19 -6.25
N GLU A 75 -5.51 4.52 -7.01
CA GLU A 75 -5.59 3.08 -7.30
C GLU A 75 -6.94 2.66 -7.93
N GLU A 76 -7.39 3.36 -8.99
CA GLU A 76 -8.69 3.14 -9.69
C GLU A 76 -8.95 1.66 -10.01
N GLN A 77 -7.92 0.88 -10.31
CA GLN A 77 -8.02 -0.54 -10.65
C GLN A 77 -8.62 -1.40 -9.52
N ARG A 78 -8.57 -0.93 -8.28
CA ARG A 78 -9.09 -1.64 -7.10
C ARG A 78 -10.58 -1.42 -6.86
N PHE A 79 -11.20 -0.51 -7.59
CA PHE A 79 -12.65 -0.28 -7.50
C PHE A 79 -13.42 -1.27 -8.38
N GLY A 80 -14.49 -1.84 -7.81
CA GLY A 80 -15.42 -2.71 -8.54
C GLY A 80 -16.24 -1.96 -9.61
N VAL A 81 -16.93 -2.70 -10.46
CA VAL A 81 -17.68 -2.15 -11.61
C VAL A 81 -18.70 -1.08 -11.17
N THR A 82 -19.52 -1.38 -10.17
CA THR A 82 -20.56 -0.46 -9.65
C THR A 82 -19.96 0.85 -9.13
N HIS A 83 -18.79 0.76 -8.44
CA HIS A 83 -18.09 1.95 -7.96
C HIS A 83 -17.55 2.80 -9.12
N LYS A 84 -17.06 2.15 -10.17
CA LYS A 84 -16.56 2.85 -11.38
C LYS A 84 -17.70 3.55 -12.13
N GLU A 85 -18.89 2.98 -12.17
CA GLU A 85 -20.06 3.63 -12.75
C GLU A 85 -20.44 4.88 -11.97
N ARG A 86 -20.46 4.78 -10.63
CA ARG A 86 -20.74 5.94 -9.77
C ARG A 86 -19.68 7.03 -9.90
N LEU A 87 -18.40 6.66 -9.97
CA LEU A 87 -17.30 7.61 -10.23
C LEU A 87 -17.51 8.33 -11.56
N LYS A 88 -17.94 7.65 -12.62
CA LYS A 88 -18.26 8.27 -13.91
C LYS A 88 -19.44 9.25 -13.82
N GLU A 89 -20.46 8.94 -13.04
CA GLU A 89 -21.58 9.88 -12.82
C GLU A 89 -21.10 11.16 -12.13
N MET A 90 -20.27 11.02 -11.09
CA MET A 90 -19.70 12.16 -10.34
C MET A 90 -18.75 13.00 -11.19
N SER A 91 -18.05 12.39 -12.15
CA SER A 91 -17.02 13.05 -12.97
C SER A 91 -17.56 13.87 -14.15
N ARG A 92 -18.87 13.90 -14.38
CA ARG A 92 -19.44 14.54 -15.57
C ARG A 92 -19.24 16.06 -15.66
N GLN A 93 -19.09 16.72 -14.51
CA GLN A 93 -18.97 18.18 -14.42
C GLN A 93 -17.87 18.60 -13.41
N VAL A 94 -16.89 17.74 -13.19
CA VAL A 94 -15.88 17.88 -12.15
C VAL A 94 -14.52 17.52 -12.74
N ASP A 95 -13.48 18.24 -12.40
CA ASP A 95 -12.12 17.86 -12.75
C ASP A 95 -11.74 16.54 -12.05
N VAL A 96 -11.09 15.65 -12.77
CA VAL A 96 -10.75 14.31 -12.25
C VAL A 96 -9.27 14.05 -12.37
N LEU A 97 -8.63 13.80 -11.24
CA LEU A 97 -7.26 13.31 -11.15
C LEU A 97 -7.25 11.84 -10.76
N THR A 98 -6.77 10.98 -11.64
CA THR A 98 -6.60 9.56 -11.35
C THR A 98 -5.13 9.23 -11.15
N LEU A 99 -4.79 8.57 -10.05
CA LEU A 99 -3.44 8.15 -9.72
C LEU A 99 -3.34 6.62 -9.82
N SER A 100 -2.26 6.12 -10.40
CA SER A 100 -1.99 4.69 -10.47
C SER A 100 -0.48 4.43 -10.50
N ALA A 101 -0.04 3.44 -9.73
CA ALA A 101 1.35 2.98 -9.76
C ALA A 101 1.64 2.03 -10.95
N THR A 102 0.58 1.47 -11.56
CA THR A 102 0.70 0.56 -12.70
C THR A 102 -0.17 1.04 -13.85
N PRO A 103 0.37 1.15 -15.07
CA PRO A 103 -0.43 1.55 -16.22
C PRO A 103 -1.54 0.53 -16.46
N ILE A 104 -2.79 0.97 -16.35
CA ILE A 104 -3.96 0.17 -16.69
C ILE A 104 -4.11 0.23 -18.21
N PRO A 105 -4.16 -0.89 -18.95
CA PRO A 105 -4.24 -0.88 -20.40
C PRO A 105 -5.35 0.01 -20.97
N ARG A 106 -6.51 0.02 -20.32
CA ARG A 106 -7.66 0.86 -20.72
C ARG A 106 -7.39 2.36 -20.51
N THR A 107 -6.86 2.73 -19.34
CA THR A 107 -6.54 4.13 -19.01
C THR A 107 -5.41 4.64 -19.90
N LEU A 108 -4.41 3.80 -20.16
CA LEU A 108 -3.32 4.10 -21.06
C LEU A 108 -3.83 4.27 -22.51
N ASN A 109 -4.72 3.40 -23.00
CA ASN A 109 -5.33 3.54 -24.31
C ASN A 109 -6.16 4.84 -24.44
N MET A 110 -6.88 5.24 -23.39
CA MET A 110 -7.63 6.51 -23.39
C MET A 110 -6.70 7.73 -23.43
N ALA A 111 -5.55 7.66 -22.75
CA ALA A 111 -4.54 8.71 -22.80
C ALA A 111 -3.87 8.78 -24.18
N LEU A 112 -3.46 7.63 -24.73
CA LEU A 112 -2.86 7.56 -26.07
C LEU A 112 -3.82 7.99 -27.19
N SER A 113 -5.13 7.84 -26.99
CA SER A 113 -6.16 8.32 -27.94
C SER A 113 -6.55 9.79 -27.76
N GLY A 114 -5.89 10.51 -26.84
CA GLY A 114 -6.17 11.93 -26.59
C GLY A 114 -7.49 12.19 -25.83
N LEU A 115 -8.12 11.16 -25.29
CA LEU A 115 -9.35 11.28 -24.51
C LEU A 115 -9.10 11.68 -23.04
N ARG A 116 -7.87 11.58 -22.57
CA ARG A 116 -7.41 12.01 -21.25
C ARG A 116 -5.97 12.52 -21.32
N ASP A 117 -5.69 13.61 -20.64
CA ASP A 117 -4.31 14.03 -20.40
C ASP A 117 -3.59 13.02 -19.49
N MET A 118 -2.30 12.82 -19.73
CA MET A 118 -1.47 11.93 -18.94
C MET A 118 -0.15 12.61 -18.61
N SER A 119 0.19 12.55 -17.32
CA SER A 119 1.52 12.93 -16.83
C SER A 119 2.21 11.72 -16.23
N THR A 120 3.48 11.54 -16.52
CA THR A 120 4.33 10.48 -15.98
C THR A 120 5.32 11.08 -15.01
N LEU A 121 5.40 10.51 -13.80
CA LEU A 121 6.44 10.84 -12.83
C LEU A 121 7.62 9.91 -13.09
N GLU A 122 8.65 10.39 -13.76
CA GLU A 122 9.81 9.60 -14.19
C GLU A 122 10.92 9.61 -13.15
N GLU A 123 11.05 10.70 -12.39
CA GLU A 123 12.10 10.86 -11.40
C GLU A 123 11.57 10.59 -9.99
N PRO A 124 12.30 9.79 -9.19
CA PRO A 124 11.98 9.62 -7.77
C PRO A 124 12.28 10.92 -7.00
N PRO A 125 11.72 11.11 -5.79
CA PRO A 125 12.13 12.19 -4.89
C PRO A 125 13.65 12.17 -4.65
N ALA A 126 14.26 13.36 -4.54
CA ALA A 126 15.71 13.54 -4.45
C ALA A 126 16.38 12.71 -3.34
N ASP A 127 15.70 12.49 -2.22
CA ASP A 127 16.22 11.74 -1.07
C ASP A 127 16.02 10.22 -1.18
N ARG A 128 15.36 9.74 -2.23
CA ARG A 128 15.06 8.31 -2.40
C ARG A 128 16.23 7.56 -3.02
N GLN A 129 16.80 6.62 -2.28
CA GLN A 129 17.84 5.73 -2.80
C GLN A 129 17.22 4.51 -3.53
N PRO A 130 17.85 4.02 -4.61
CA PRO A 130 17.43 2.79 -5.27
C PRO A 130 17.42 1.61 -4.29
N VAL A 131 16.39 0.75 -4.41
CA VAL A 131 16.31 -0.47 -3.61
C VAL A 131 17.31 -1.50 -4.13
N GLN A 132 18.24 -1.91 -3.29
CA GLN A 132 19.19 -2.97 -3.62
C GLN A 132 18.46 -4.31 -3.65
N THR A 133 18.34 -4.92 -4.83
CA THR A 133 17.55 -6.13 -5.02
C THR A 133 18.45 -7.35 -5.22
N TYR A 134 18.23 -8.39 -4.42
CA TYR A 134 18.91 -9.68 -4.51
C TYR A 134 17.91 -10.77 -4.92
N VAL A 135 18.34 -11.63 -5.83
CA VAL A 135 17.59 -12.84 -6.23
C VAL A 135 18.46 -14.04 -5.84
N LEU A 136 17.98 -14.89 -4.95
CA LEU A 136 18.75 -15.99 -4.39
C LEU A 136 17.87 -17.19 -4.01
N GLU A 137 18.51 -18.34 -3.83
CA GLU A 137 17.85 -19.49 -3.20
C GLU A 137 17.48 -19.17 -1.76
N HIS A 138 16.35 -19.68 -1.30
CA HIS A 138 15.90 -19.47 0.07
C HIS A 138 16.87 -20.13 1.05
N ASP A 139 17.58 -19.31 1.81
CA ASP A 139 18.53 -19.71 2.85
C ASP A 139 18.30 -18.92 4.13
N TRP A 140 17.91 -19.63 5.18
CA TRP A 140 17.58 -19.00 6.46
C TRP A 140 18.74 -18.27 7.10
N ALA A 141 20.01 -18.72 6.91
CA ALA A 141 21.17 -18.05 7.49
C ALA A 141 21.39 -16.67 6.84
N ILE A 142 21.23 -16.58 5.52
CA ILE A 142 21.33 -15.31 4.79
C ILE A 142 20.19 -14.37 5.21
N LEU A 143 18.98 -14.90 5.33
CA LEU A 143 17.80 -14.09 5.68
C LEU A 143 17.86 -13.64 7.15
N GLU A 144 18.36 -14.48 8.06
CA GLU A 144 18.59 -14.09 9.46
C GLU A 144 19.57 -12.93 9.55
N ASP A 145 20.72 -13.01 8.87
CA ASP A 145 21.70 -11.94 8.84
C ASP A 145 21.11 -10.64 8.27
N ALA A 146 20.33 -10.73 7.18
CA ALA A 146 19.65 -9.59 6.61
C ALA A 146 18.65 -8.93 7.59
N MET A 147 17.85 -9.74 8.30
CA MET A 147 16.92 -9.25 9.31
C MET A 147 17.64 -8.61 10.49
N ARG A 148 18.65 -9.25 11.03
CA ARG A 148 19.47 -8.71 12.14
C ARG A 148 20.11 -7.37 11.78
N ARG A 149 20.64 -7.23 10.56
CA ARG A 149 21.20 -5.96 10.07
C ARG A 149 20.15 -4.86 10.01
N GLU A 150 18.93 -5.16 9.55
CA GLU A 150 17.85 -4.16 9.52
C GLU A 150 17.44 -3.74 10.94
N LEU A 151 17.22 -4.69 11.81
CA LEU A 151 16.84 -4.44 13.21
C LEU A 151 17.91 -3.67 13.97
N SER A 152 19.20 -3.98 13.77
CA SER A 152 20.32 -3.29 14.44
C SER A 152 20.41 -1.80 14.10
N ARG A 153 19.92 -1.39 12.94
CA ARG A 153 19.84 0.02 12.55
C ARG A 153 18.47 0.68 12.87
N GLY A 154 17.60 -0.03 13.59
CA GLY A 154 16.28 0.44 14.02
C GLY A 154 15.27 0.52 12.88
N GLY A 155 15.46 -0.24 11.79
CA GLY A 155 14.50 -0.35 10.70
C GLY A 155 13.47 -1.46 10.91
N GLN A 156 12.46 -1.49 10.05
CA GLN A 156 11.41 -2.49 10.05
C GLN A 156 11.47 -3.36 8.80
N ILE A 157 10.81 -4.53 8.87
CA ILE A 157 10.92 -5.56 7.84
C ILE A 157 9.53 -6.02 7.38
N TYR A 158 9.34 -6.13 6.06
CA TYR A 158 8.28 -6.92 5.48
C TYR A 158 8.81 -8.30 5.10
N TYR A 159 8.16 -9.33 5.60
CA TYR A 159 8.40 -10.72 5.24
C TYR A 159 7.16 -11.30 4.54
N LEU A 160 7.24 -11.46 3.23
CA LEU A 160 6.13 -11.95 2.43
C LEU A 160 6.15 -13.48 2.36
N HIS A 161 5.16 -14.08 3.01
CA HIS A 161 4.87 -15.52 3.00
C HIS A 161 3.45 -15.76 2.48
N ASN A 162 3.32 -16.14 1.21
CA ASN A 162 2.02 -16.14 0.53
C ASN A 162 1.19 -17.42 0.77
N ARG A 163 1.19 -17.93 2.01
CA ARG A 163 0.41 -19.10 2.45
C ARG A 163 -0.15 -18.85 3.84
N VAL A 164 -1.46 -18.60 3.91
CA VAL A 164 -2.14 -18.30 5.19
C VAL A 164 -1.99 -19.44 6.19
N GLU A 165 -2.07 -20.70 5.71
CA GLU A 165 -2.05 -21.90 6.54
C GLU A 165 -0.73 -22.09 7.32
N SER A 166 0.36 -21.51 6.86
CA SER A 166 1.70 -21.66 7.46
C SER A 166 2.34 -20.34 7.89
N ILE A 167 1.59 -19.23 7.85
CA ILE A 167 2.13 -17.91 8.17
C ILE A 167 2.60 -17.83 9.63
N ASP A 168 1.84 -18.37 10.55
CA ASP A 168 2.16 -18.38 11.98
C ASP A 168 3.36 -19.29 12.31
N LEU A 169 3.53 -20.38 11.56
CA LEU A 169 4.73 -21.22 11.67
C LEU A 169 5.97 -20.47 11.20
N THR A 170 5.86 -19.73 10.12
CA THR A 170 6.95 -18.88 9.62
C THR A 170 7.28 -17.76 10.61
N ALA A 171 6.29 -17.07 11.15
CA ALA A 171 6.47 -16.05 12.18
C ALA A 171 7.15 -16.64 13.45
N SER A 172 6.68 -17.81 13.92
CA SER A 172 7.28 -18.50 15.06
C SER A 172 8.73 -18.92 14.81
N ARG A 173 9.05 -19.33 13.58
CA ARG A 173 10.43 -19.66 13.20
C ARG A 173 11.33 -18.42 13.23
N ILE A 174 10.87 -17.30 12.66
CA ILE A 174 11.59 -16.03 12.68
C ILE A 174 11.79 -15.57 14.13
N GLN A 175 10.76 -15.70 14.99
CA GLN A 175 10.85 -15.34 16.40
C GLN A 175 11.94 -16.16 17.13
N LYS A 176 12.00 -17.47 16.87
CA LYS A 176 13.03 -18.34 17.47
C LYS A 176 14.45 -18.00 17.01
N MET A 177 14.60 -17.55 15.76
CA MET A 177 15.90 -17.17 15.19
C MET A 177 16.40 -15.84 15.73
N LEU A 178 15.51 -14.85 15.83
CA LEU A 178 15.89 -13.48 16.17
C LEU A 178 15.88 -13.19 17.66
N GLY A 179 15.12 -13.97 18.43
CA GLY A 179 14.98 -13.81 19.88
C GLY A 179 13.66 -13.18 20.31
N PRO A 180 13.34 -13.24 21.62
CA PRO A 180 12.04 -12.79 22.15
C PRO A 180 11.83 -11.26 22.11
N GLU A 181 12.91 -10.50 22.00
CA GLU A 181 12.87 -9.03 21.99
C GLU A 181 12.30 -8.47 20.68
N VAL A 182 12.30 -9.24 19.59
CA VAL A 182 11.81 -8.81 18.28
C VAL A 182 10.28 -8.93 18.25
N ARG A 183 9.60 -7.85 17.96
CA ARG A 183 8.14 -7.78 17.90
C ARG A 183 7.64 -8.12 16.51
N ILE A 184 7.05 -9.29 16.38
CA ILE A 184 6.56 -9.84 15.10
C ILE A 184 5.05 -9.83 15.09
N VAL A 185 4.46 -9.31 14.03
CA VAL A 185 3.02 -9.37 13.77
C VAL A 185 2.75 -10.11 12.46
N THR A 186 1.59 -10.74 12.37
CA THR A 186 1.15 -11.43 11.16
C THR A 186 -0.03 -10.71 10.52
N GLY A 187 -0.11 -10.73 9.18
CA GLY A 187 -1.21 -10.12 8.45
C GLY A 187 -1.57 -10.88 7.18
N HIS A 188 -2.85 -11.20 7.00
CA HIS A 188 -3.32 -11.94 5.82
C HIS A 188 -4.77 -11.65 5.45
N GLY A 189 -5.15 -11.98 4.22
CA GLY A 189 -6.46 -11.66 3.65
C GLY A 189 -7.67 -12.36 4.29
N LYS A 190 -7.48 -13.35 5.19
CA LYS A 190 -8.56 -13.98 5.96
C LYS A 190 -8.88 -13.23 7.27
N MET A 191 -8.04 -12.30 7.68
CA MET A 191 -8.30 -11.41 8.82
C MET A 191 -9.45 -10.46 8.51
N THR A 192 -10.16 -10.07 9.56
CA THR A 192 -11.10 -8.95 9.46
C THR A 192 -10.33 -7.67 9.14
N GLU A 193 -11.00 -6.71 8.53
CA GLU A 193 -10.36 -5.43 8.20
C GLU A 193 -9.94 -4.66 9.45
N GLN A 194 -10.62 -4.89 10.57
CA GLN A 194 -10.26 -4.27 11.85
C GLN A 194 -8.95 -4.84 12.39
N GLU A 195 -8.80 -6.17 12.38
CA GLU A 195 -7.55 -6.83 12.77
C GLU A 195 -6.40 -6.39 11.87
N LEU A 196 -6.63 -6.39 10.55
CA LEU A 196 -5.62 -5.96 9.59
C LEU A 196 -5.23 -4.49 9.80
N SER A 197 -6.21 -3.62 10.07
CA SER A 197 -5.96 -2.22 10.38
C SER A 197 -5.11 -2.07 11.64
N SER A 198 -5.38 -2.84 12.69
CA SER A 198 -4.60 -2.82 13.93
C SER A 198 -3.16 -3.29 13.71
N VAL A 199 -2.96 -4.36 12.92
CA VAL A 199 -1.62 -4.84 12.55
C VAL A 199 -0.84 -3.78 11.78
N MET A 200 -1.47 -3.13 10.80
CA MET A 200 -0.81 -2.10 10.01
C MET A 200 -0.52 -0.85 10.85
N GLN A 201 -1.40 -0.49 11.78
CA GLN A 201 -1.18 0.62 12.70
C GLN A 201 0.01 0.35 13.62
N ALA A 202 0.13 -0.87 14.17
CA ALA A 202 1.28 -1.27 14.98
C ALA A 202 2.62 -1.12 14.22
N MET A 203 2.62 -1.40 12.91
CA MET A 203 3.80 -1.14 12.07
C MET A 203 4.06 0.36 11.89
N VAL A 204 3.03 1.17 11.66
CA VAL A 204 3.15 2.63 11.50
C VAL A 204 3.66 3.28 12.78
N ASP A 205 3.16 2.87 13.95
CA ASP A 205 3.52 3.42 15.25
C ASP A 205 4.88 2.90 15.77
N GLY A 206 5.51 1.95 15.04
CA GLY A 206 6.77 1.35 15.45
C GLY A 206 6.64 0.37 16.63
N GLU A 207 5.44 -0.12 16.89
CA GLU A 207 5.15 -1.13 17.91
C GLU A 207 5.50 -2.55 17.44
N ALA A 208 5.68 -2.75 16.14
CA ALA A 208 6.13 -3.99 15.54
C ALA A 208 7.37 -3.77 14.67
N ASP A 209 8.28 -4.74 14.70
CA ASP A 209 9.55 -4.71 13.98
C ASP A 209 9.47 -5.45 12.65
N ILE A 210 8.73 -6.56 12.63
CA ILE A 210 8.55 -7.41 11.45
C ILE A 210 7.07 -7.69 11.22
N LEU A 211 6.62 -7.45 9.99
CA LEU A 211 5.32 -7.90 9.51
C LEU A 211 5.52 -9.12 8.61
N VAL A 212 5.09 -10.29 9.07
CA VAL A 212 4.97 -11.50 8.24
C VAL A 212 3.58 -11.48 7.60
N CYS A 213 3.52 -11.41 6.27
CA CYS A 213 2.24 -11.19 5.61
C CYS A 213 2.10 -11.90 4.26
N THR A 214 0.87 -11.98 3.79
CA THR A 214 0.56 -12.30 2.39
C THR A 214 0.67 -11.03 1.52
N THR A 215 0.20 -11.05 0.30
CA THR A 215 0.21 -9.90 -0.64
C THR A 215 -0.61 -8.68 -0.21
N ILE A 216 -1.08 -8.63 1.03
CA ILE A 216 -1.84 -7.49 1.58
C ILE A 216 -1.09 -6.16 1.55
N ILE A 217 0.25 -6.19 1.58
CA ILE A 217 1.09 -4.98 1.51
C ILE A 217 1.02 -4.25 0.16
N GLU A 218 0.40 -4.85 -0.85
CA GLU A 218 0.09 -4.17 -2.12
C GLU A 218 -0.88 -2.99 -1.95
N THR A 219 -1.55 -2.88 -0.80
CA THR A 219 -2.66 -1.94 -0.55
C THR A 219 -2.30 -0.46 -0.40
N GLY A 220 -1.08 -0.06 -0.70
CA GLY A 220 -0.72 1.37 -0.79
C GLY A 220 -0.25 2.01 0.51
N ILE A 221 -0.25 1.29 1.63
CA ILE A 221 0.16 1.81 2.94
C ILE A 221 1.63 2.23 2.90
N ASP A 222 1.90 3.40 3.42
CA ASP A 222 3.23 3.98 3.53
C ASP A 222 3.78 3.81 4.94
N ILE A 223 4.86 3.05 5.08
CA ILE A 223 5.60 2.89 6.34
C ILE A 223 7.07 3.22 6.05
N PRO A 224 7.50 4.47 6.26
CA PRO A 224 8.82 4.93 5.84
C PRO A 224 9.99 4.18 6.45
N ASN A 225 9.79 3.57 7.63
CA ASN A 225 10.83 2.84 8.34
C ASN A 225 11.01 1.39 7.87
N VAL A 226 10.14 0.88 6.98
CA VAL A 226 10.34 -0.44 6.38
C VAL A 226 11.33 -0.34 5.23
N ASN A 227 12.54 -0.81 5.46
CA ASN A 227 13.64 -0.74 4.49
C ASN A 227 14.16 -2.11 4.06
N THR A 228 13.68 -3.20 4.65
CA THR A 228 13.99 -4.55 4.19
C THR A 228 12.71 -5.30 3.83
N LEU A 229 12.73 -5.93 2.65
CA LEU A 229 11.67 -6.77 2.11
C LEU A 229 12.24 -8.15 1.80
N ILE A 230 11.60 -9.18 2.32
CA ILE A 230 11.90 -10.58 1.99
C ILE A 230 10.66 -11.18 1.33
N ILE A 231 10.82 -11.82 0.18
CA ILE A 231 9.71 -12.50 -0.52
C ILE A 231 10.07 -13.97 -0.72
N GLU A 232 9.28 -14.86 -0.13
CA GLU A 232 9.34 -16.29 -0.42
C GLU A 232 8.63 -16.63 -1.73
N ASP A 233 9.13 -17.67 -2.42
CA ASP A 233 8.55 -18.15 -3.68
C ASP A 233 8.34 -17.01 -4.73
N ALA A 234 9.25 -16.04 -4.81
CA ALA A 234 9.16 -14.89 -5.70
C ALA A 234 9.05 -15.28 -7.20
N ASP A 235 9.55 -16.46 -7.56
CA ASP A 235 9.42 -17.04 -8.89
C ASP A 235 7.98 -17.31 -9.33
N LYS A 236 7.05 -17.39 -8.38
CA LYS A 236 5.60 -17.58 -8.63
C LYS A 236 4.85 -16.27 -8.85
N MET A 237 5.48 -15.12 -8.61
CA MET A 237 4.86 -13.80 -8.69
C MET A 237 5.04 -13.16 -10.06
N GLY A 238 4.07 -12.34 -10.46
CA GLY A 238 4.15 -11.54 -11.67
C GLY A 238 5.14 -10.37 -11.54
N LEU A 239 5.76 -9.94 -12.64
CA LEU A 239 6.73 -8.84 -12.64
C LEU A 239 6.13 -7.54 -12.11
N ALA A 240 4.94 -7.17 -12.56
CA ALA A 240 4.24 -5.97 -12.08
C ALA A 240 3.97 -6.03 -10.57
N GLN A 241 3.59 -7.21 -10.05
CA GLN A 241 3.37 -7.42 -8.63
C GLN A 241 4.67 -7.27 -7.83
N LEU A 242 5.77 -7.87 -8.29
CA LEU A 242 7.09 -7.72 -7.67
C LEU A 242 7.53 -6.24 -7.63
N HIS A 243 7.35 -5.50 -8.71
CA HIS A 243 7.63 -4.06 -8.76
C HIS A 243 6.77 -3.28 -7.76
N GLN A 244 5.48 -3.58 -7.69
CA GLN A 244 4.54 -2.92 -6.79
C GLN A 244 4.91 -3.16 -5.32
N ILE A 245 5.24 -4.41 -4.95
CA ILE A 245 5.63 -4.77 -3.59
C ILE A 245 7.00 -4.18 -3.25
N ARG A 246 7.99 -4.25 -4.15
CA ARG A 246 9.30 -3.62 -3.95
C ARG A 246 9.18 -2.12 -3.76
N GLY A 247 8.24 -1.48 -4.45
CA GLY A 247 7.94 -0.06 -4.30
C GLY A 247 7.36 0.34 -2.93
N ARG A 248 7.05 -0.63 -2.06
CA ARG A 248 6.57 -0.38 -0.69
C ARG A 248 7.69 -0.14 0.31
N ILE A 249 8.93 -0.38 -0.03
CA ILE A 249 10.10 -0.12 0.80
C ILE A 249 10.97 1.00 0.22
N GLY A 250 11.92 1.49 1.02
CA GLY A 250 12.85 2.53 0.59
C GLY A 250 12.16 3.87 0.36
N ARG A 251 11.27 4.26 1.24
CA ARG A 251 10.56 5.54 1.23
C ARG A 251 11.14 6.55 2.22
N SER A 252 12.35 6.28 2.68
CA SER A 252 13.16 7.15 3.53
C SER A 252 14.54 7.37 2.89
N SER A 253 15.37 8.21 3.50
CA SER A 253 16.76 8.42 3.09
C SER A 253 17.68 7.21 3.36
N ARG A 254 17.17 6.19 4.07
CA ARG A 254 17.92 4.96 4.36
C ARG A 254 17.92 4.02 3.16
N ARG A 255 19.05 3.36 2.93
CA ARG A 255 19.16 2.34 1.88
C ARG A 255 18.25 1.15 2.18
N ALA A 256 17.47 0.75 1.18
CA ALA A 256 16.55 -0.37 1.29
C ALA A 256 17.06 -1.60 0.54
N TYR A 257 16.65 -2.78 1.02
CA TYR A 257 17.07 -4.08 0.51
C TYR A 257 15.85 -4.98 0.24
N ALA A 258 15.83 -5.59 -0.93
CA ALA A 258 14.81 -6.58 -1.30
C ALA A 258 15.47 -7.93 -1.58
N TYR A 259 15.05 -8.96 -0.86
CA TYR A 259 15.51 -10.34 -1.02
C TYR A 259 14.37 -11.15 -1.66
N LEU A 260 14.49 -11.43 -2.94
CA LEU A 260 13.54 -12.22 -3.71
C LEU A 260 14.03 -13.67 -3.72
N THR A 261 13.37 -14.52 -2.94
CA THR A 261 13.84 -15.89 -2.77
C THR A 261 12.99 -16.90 -3.53
N TYR A 262 13.62 -17.96 -3.99
CA TYR A 262 12.96 -19.12 -4.57
C TYR A 262 13.46 -20.39 -3.88
N ARG A 263 12.70 -21.46 -3.98
CA ARG A 263 12.97 -22.71 -3.24
C ARG A 263 14.36 -23.27 -3.60
N ARG A 264 15.12 -23.63 -2.58
CA ARG A 264 16.46 -24.23 -2.71
C ARG A 264 16.43 -25.47 -3.62
N GLY A 265 17.40 -25.59 -4.52
CA GLY A 265 17.49 -26.70 -5.48
C GLY A 265 16.43 -26.70 -6.58
N LYS A 266 15.61 -25.66 -6.69
CA LYS A 266 14.62 -25.54 -7.76
C LYS A 266 15.24 -24.96 -9.03
N VAL A 267 15.09 -25.69 -10.13
CA VAL A 267 15.38 -25.15 -11.47
C VAL A 267 14.27 -24.16 -11.85
N LEU A 268 14.63 -22.91 -12.05
CA LEU A 268 13.69 -21.89 -12.48
C LEU A 268 13.26 -22.10 -13.93
N GLN A 269 11.98 -21.98 -14.18
CA GLN A 269 11.47 -21.90 -15.56
C GLN A 269 12.02 -20.62 -16.23
N GLU A 270 12.25 -20.66 -17.52
CA GLU A 270 12.81 -19.55 -18.30
C GLU A 270 12.06 -18.24 -18.10
N THR A 271 10.72 -18.28 -18.08
CA THR A 271 9.87 -17.12 -17.85
C THR A 271 10.03 -16.53 -16.43
N ALA A 272 10.21 -17.38 -15.43
CA ALA A 272 10.46 -16.94 -14.05
C ALA A 272 11.87 -16.35 -13.91
N ALA A 273 12.88 -16.99 -14.52
CA ALA A 273 14.24 -16.49 -14.55
C ALA A 273 14.33 -15.11 -15.22
N LYS A 274 13.69 -14.91 -16.37
CA LYS A 274 13.61 -13.61 -17.06
C LYS A 274 12.95 -12.53 -16.20
N ARG A 275 11.84 -12.84 -15.52
CA ARG A 275 11.17 -11.90 -14.60
C ARG A 275 12.05 -11.48 -13.42
N LEU A 276 12.70 -12.47 -12.79
CA LEU A 276 13.59 -12.23 -11.65
C LEU A 276 14.86 -11.48 -12.07
N ALA A 277 15.35 -11.69 -13.28
CA ALA A 277 16.46 -10.91 -13.85
C ALA A 277 16.03 -9.44 -14.13
N ALA A 278 14.82 -9.23 -14.64
CA ALA A 278 14.32 -7.89 -14.96
C ALA A 278 14.05 -7.02 -13.72
N ILE A 279 13.76 -7.62 -12.57
CA ILE A 279 13.52 -6.86 -11.32
C ILE A 279 14.79 -6.60 -10.52
N ARG A 280 15.88 -7.27 -10.82
CA ARG A 280 17.18 -7.10 -10.15
C ARG A 280 17.83 -5.77 -10.53
#